data_22a9c85525e51795a334903e8fddaa1e
#
_entry.id   22a9c85525e51795a334903e8fddaa1e
#
_cell.length_a   1.000
_cell.length_b   1.000
_cell.length_c   1.000
_cell.angle_alpha   90.00
_cell.angle_beta   90.00
_cell.angle_gamma   90.00
#
_symmetry.space_group_name_H-M   'P 1'
#
loop_
_entity.id
_entity.type
_entity.pdbx_description
1 polymer ?
#
loop_
_entity_poly.entity_id
_entity_poly.type
_entity_poly.pdbx_seq_one_letter_code
_entity_poly.pdbx_strand_id
1 'polypeptide(L)'
;GLSGQLLLCLFLFILNSLYLLITRWSDIPETLKESKAYSGDFWLFIGILTLILMSFQVILPTSIPVYNAIVELFGGFSNLAPPAEKEIFYSNAQIWFASSLAIFSSIAQVLWWRKNKSKNIVSLFSNPLAITLVLSSLVIYIYPITKPSYMILLTASIFSIFSNGSVLIYFIRKKDLISSASVSHIGLAVMLIGILFSSGYSSIVSKNYTGLVWNNDFPDEVNEDNMLLFVNEERNVGDYRVNYLGERKKLKDYSGYINKNFLELIPLENKYIIKKDLSLKGIDFKENDTVDVDNNDITYFELKFEKGKEVF
;
A
#
# COMPACT_ATOMS: atom_id res chain seq x y z
N GLY A 1 -18.04 -16.42 14.83
CA GLY A 1 -16.87 -15.57 14.65
C GLY A 1 -17.12 -14.46 13.65
N LEU A 2 -16.20 -13.50 13.54
CA LEU A 2 -16.31 -12.33 12.64
C LEU A 2 -16.54 -12.73 11.18
N SER A 3 -15.91 -13.82 10.73
CA SER A 3 -16.08 -14.36 9.36
C SER A 3 -17.52 -14.76 9.04
N GLY A 4 -18.22 -15.40 9.98
CA GLY A 4 -19.63 -15.77 9.79
C GLY A 4 -20.55 -14.55 9.68
N GLN A 5 -20.29 -13.49 10.44
CA GLN A 5 -21.06 -12.24 10.37
C GLN A 5 -20.84 -11.53 9.03
N LEU A 6 -19.59 -11.50 8.52
CA LEU A 6 -19.27 -10.93 7.21
C LEU A 6 -19.93 -11.70 6.07
N LEU A 7 -19.90 -13.04 6.11
CA LEU A 7 -20.56 -13.89 5.12
C LEU A 7 -22.09 -13.71 5.14
N LEU A 8 -22.70 -13.63 6.32
CA LEU A 8 -24.13 -13.36 6.46
C LEU A 8 -24.49 -11.99 5.88
N CYS A 9 -23.70 -10.95 6.18
CA CYS A 9 -23.88 -9.62 5.64
C CYS A 9 -23.81 -9.62 4.11
N LEU A 10 -22.78 -10.25 3.55
CA LEU A 10 -22.61 -10.39 2.11
C LEU A 10 -23.81 -11.11 1.45
N PHE A 11 -24.26 -12.22 2.06
CA PHE A 11 -25.41 -12.98 1.58
C PHE A 11 -26.68 -12.15 1.56
N LEU A 12 -26.94 -11.37 2.61
CA LEU A 12 -28.10 -10.47 2.67
C LEU A 12 -28.04 -9.39 1.60
N PHE A 13 -26.86 -8.80 1.33
CA PHE A 13 -26.69 -7.85 0.25
C PHE A 13 -26.93 -8.46 -1.14
N ILE A 14 -26.42 -9.67 -1.38
CA ILE A 14 -26.66 -10.39 -2.64
C ILE A 14 -28.15 -10.68 -2.83
N LEU A 15 -28.84 -11.21 -1.80
CA LEU A 15 -30.28 -11.47 -1.86
C LEU A 15 -31.08 -10.20 -2.14
N ASN A 16 -30.77 -9.10 -1.44
CA ASN A 16 -31.45 -7.84 -1.65
C ASN A 16 -31.20 -7.28 -3.06
N SER A 17 -29.97 -7.40 -3.58
CA SER A 17 -29.62 -6.96 -4.93
C SER A 17 -30.36 -7.77 -5.99
N LEU A 18 -30.44 -9.08 -5.83
CA LEU A 18 -31.20 -9.96 -6.73
C LEU A 18 -32.69 -9.66 -6.68
N TYR A 19 -33.24 -9.48 -5.48
CA TYR A 19 -34.63 -9.10 -5.30
C TYR A 19 -34.97 -7.79 -6.03
N LEU A 20 -34.16 -6.73 -5.85
CA LEU A 20 -34.32 -5.46 -6.50
C LEU A 20 -34.17 -5.58 -8.03
N LEU A 21 -33.19 -6.36 -8.49
CA LEU A 21 -33.01 -6.58 -9.94
C LEU A 21 -34.23 -7.25 -10.58
N ILE A 22 -34.78 -8.28 -9.95
CA ILE A 22 -35.93 -9.02 -10.47
C ILE A 22 -37.19 -8.16 -10.42
N THR A 23 -37.42 -7.46 -9.28
CA THR A 23 -38.66 -6.68 -9.11
C THR A 23 -38.66 -5.36 -9.89
N ARG A 24 -37.48 -4.81 -10.21
CA ARG A 24 -37.30 -3.55 -10.92
C ARG A 24 -36.77 -3.72 -12.34
N TRP A 25 -36.80 -4.95 -12.86
CA TRP A 25 -36.29 -5.22 -14.21
C TRP A 25 -36.97 -4.38 -15.29
N SER A 26 -38.28 -4.20 -15.18
CA SER A 26 -39.07 -3.37 -16.10
C SER A 26 -38.83 -1.86 -15.98
N ASP A 27 -38.26 -1.42 -14.85
CA ASP A 27 -37.94 -0.01 -14.60
C ASP A 27 -36.60 0.39 -15.23
N ILE A 28 -35.83 -0.60 -15.72
CA ILE A 28 -34.53 -0.35 -16.36
C ILE A 28 -34.80 0.27 -17.74
N PRO A 29 -34.35 1.52 -17.96
CA PRO A 29 -34.61 2.19 -19.23
C PRO A 29 -33.90 1.50 -20.39
N GLU A 30 -34.63 1.08 -21.39
CA GLU A 30 -34.08 0.60 -22.65
C GLU A 30 -33.46 1.77 -23.42
N THR A 31 -32.16 1.82 -23.50
CA THR A 31 -31.45 2.80 -24.33
C THR A 31 -31.34 2.25 -25.74
N LEU A 32 -32.28 2.66 -26.61
CA LEU A 32 -32.26 2.33 -28.04
C LEU A 32 -31.16 3.06 -28.84
N LYS A 33 -30.35 3.88 -28.19
CA LYS A 33 -29.28 4.65 -28.85
C LYS A 33 -27.92 4.10 -28.46
N GLU A 34 -27.22 3.59 -29.46
CA GLU A 34 -25.79 3.26 -29.28
C GLU A 34 -25.03 4.48 -28.78
N SER A 35 -24.31 4.32 -27.69
CA SER A 35 -23.46 5.38 -27.14
C SER A 35 -22.23 5.54 -28.04
N LYS A 36 -22.08 6.75 -28.60
CA LYS A 36 -20.91 7.06 -29.45
C LYS A 36 -19.65 7.09 -28.58
N ALA A 37 -18.51 6.68 -29.13
CA ALA A 37 -17.20 6.71 -28.45
C ALA A 37 -16.80 8.11 -27.92
N TYR A 38 -17.44 9.15 -28.39
CA TYR A 38 -17.27 10.54 -27.93
C TYR A 38 -18.27 10.95 -26.83
N SER A 39 -19.07 10.01 -26.30
CA SER A 39 -20.01 10.28 -25.21
C SER A 39 -19.41 10.00 -23.87
N GLY A 40 -19.74 10.81 -22.84
CA GLY A 40 -19.38 10.53 -21.45
C GLY A 40 -19.95 9.20 -20.94
N ASP A 41 -21.12 8.81 -21.42
CA ASP A 41 -21.81 7.56 -21.05
C ASP A 41 -21.01 6.32 -21.49
N PHE A 42 -20.37 6.36 -22.67
CA PHE A 42 -19.49 5.29 -23.14
C PHE A 42 -18.28 5.12 -22.22
N TRP A 43 -17.60 6.20 -21.88
CA TRP A 43 -16.41 6.15 -21.01
C TRP A 43 -16.76 5.82 -19.57
N LEU A 44 -17.94 6.21 -19.10
CA LEU A 44 -18.44 5.77 -17.80
C LEU A 44 -18.63 4.25 -17.77
N PHE A 45 -19.25 3.68 -18.82
CA PHE A 45 -19.42 2.24 -18.97
C PHE A 45 -18.07 1.51 -18.98
N ILE A 46 -17.08 1.99 -19.75
CA ILE A 46 -15.73 1.41 -19.78
C ILE A 46 -15.05 1.51 -18.40
N GLY A 47 -15.25 2.61 -17.68
CA GLY A 47 -14.75 2.75 -16.30
C GLY A 47 -15.36 1.72 -15.33
N ILE A 48 -16.68 1.53 -15.40
CA ILE A 48 -17.38 0.50 -14.60
C ILE A 48 -16.88 -0.90 -14.97
N LEU A 49 -16.76 -1.20 -16.27
CA LEU A 49 -16.24 -2.48 -16.75
C LEU A 49 -14.81 -2.73 -16.21
N THR A 50 -13.96 -1.70 -16.21
CA THR A 50 -12.61 -1.76 -15.66
C THR A 50 -12.61 -2.11 -14.16
N LEU A 51 -13.51 -1.49 -13.37
CA LEU A 51 -13.68 -1.83 -11.95
C LEU A 51 -14.15 -3.27 -11.74
N ILE A 52 -15.07 -3.75 -12.58
CA ILE A 52 -15.53 -5.14 -12.52
C ILE A 52 -14.38 -6.10 -12.81
N LEU A 53 -13.61 -5.87 -13.87
CA LEU A 53 -12.45 -6.70 -14.23
C LEU A 53 -11.38 -6.68 -13.14
N MET A 54 -11.10 -5.50 -12.56
CA MET A 54 -10.21 -5.32 -11.43
C MET A 54 -10.65 -6.15 -10.23
N SER A 55 -11.96 -6.16 -9.94
CA SER A 55 -12.53 -6.96 -8.85
C SER A 55 -12.41 -8.47 -9.12
N PHE A 56 -12.71 -8.92 -10.34
CA PHE A 56 -12.56 -10.32 -10.73
C PHE A 56 -11.12 -10.79 -10.63
N GLN A 57 -10.16 -9.96 -11.02
CA GLN A 57 -8.73 -10.28 -10.94
C GLN A 57 -8.29 -10.55 -9.50
N VAL A 58 -8.92 -9.94 -8.50
CA VAL A 58 -8.66 -10.21 -7.08
C VAL A 58 -9.50 -11.40 -6.58
N ILE A 59 -10.80 -11.40 -6.87
CA ILE A 59 -11.75 -12.38 -6.32
C ILE A 59 -11.41 -13.80 -6.79
N LEU A 60 -11.12 -14.00 -8.08
CA LEU A 60 -10.90 -15.36 -8.61
C LEU A 60 -9.72 -16.08 -7.93
N PRO A 61 -8.50 -15.50 -7.85
CA PRO A 61 -7.40 -16.19 -7.19
C PRO A 61 -7.56 -16.32 -5.67
N THR A 62 -8.17 -15.32 -5.02
CA THR A 62 -8.42 -15.39 -3.57
C THR A 62 -9.50 -16.41 -3.21
N SER A 63 -10.39 -16.77 -4.14
CA SER A 63 -11.45 -17.76 -3.93
C SER A 63 -10.99 -19.20 -4.18
N ILE A 64 -9.76 -19.45 -4.64
CA ILE A 64 -9.25 -20.79 -4.89
C ILE A 64 -9.40 -21.74 -3.69
N PRO A 65 -9.06 -21.35 -2.42
CA PRO A 65 -9.28 -22.23 -1.28
C PRO A 65 -10.75 -22.62 -1.05
N VAL A 66 -11.66 -21.68 -1.32
CA VAL A 66 -13.11 -21.94 -1.22
C VAL A 66 -13.55 -22.90 -2.32
N TYR A 67 -13.08 -22.68 -3.54
CA TYR A 67 -13.33 -23.59 -4.66
C TYR A 67 -12.85 -24.99 -4.37
N ASN A 68 -11.61 -25.16 -3.87
CA ASN A 68 -11.04 -26.46 -3.52
C ASN A 68 -11.90 -27.16 -2.46
N ALA A 69 -12.31 -26.45 -1.41
CA ALA A 69 -13.18 -27.01 -0.35
C ALA A 69 -14.54 -27.46 -0.91
N ILE A 70 -15.11 -26.74 -1.87
CA ILE A 70 -16.36 -27.13 -2.52
C ILE A 70 -16.15 -28.41 -3.35
N VAL A 71 -15.07 -28.49 -4.15
CA VAL A 71 -14.76 -29.67 -4.97
C VAL A 71 -14.57 -30.91 -4.10
N GLU A 72 -13.85 -30.78 -2.98
CA GLU A 72 -13.65 -31.86 -2.01
C GLU A 72 -14.97 -32.32 -1.37
N LEU A 73 -15.88 -31.40 -1.06
CA LEU A 73 -17.19 -31.71 -0.50
C LEU A 73 -18.02 -32.62 -1.42
N PHE A 74 -17.84 -32.47 -2.74
CA PHE A 74 -18.48 -33.33 -3.74
C PHE A 74 -17.64 -34.56 -4.15
N GLY A 75 -16.60 -34.89 -3.38
CA GLY A 75 -15.73 -36.04 -3.62
C GLY A 75 -14.76 -35.88 -4.79
N GLY A 76 -14.59 -34.66 -5.29
CA GLY A 76 -13.60 -34.32 -6.30
C GLY A 76 -12.23 -34.00 -5.71
N PHE A 77 -11.25 -33.77 -6.61
CA PHE A 77 -9.91 -33.34 -6.23
C PHE A 77 -9.49 -32.13 -7.08
N SER A 78 -8.94 -31.13 -6.42
CA SER A 78 -8.46 -29.90 -7.09
C SER A 78 -6.99 -29.63 -6.75
N ASN A 79 -6.18 -29.36 -7.78
CA ASN A 79 -4.77 -28.99 -7.65
C ASN A 79 -4.53 -27.49 -7.80
N LEU A 80 -5.59 -26.67 -7.75
CA LEU A 80 -5.44 -25.22 -7.85
C LEU A 80 -4.80 -24.66 -6.60
N ALA A 81 -3.72 -23.89 -6.77
CA ALA A 81 -3.05 -23.16 -5.70
C ALA A 81 -3.22 -21.65 -5.89
N PRO A 82 -3.44 -20.88 -4.81
CA PRO A 82 -3.39 -19.42 -4.88
C PRO A 82 -1.97 -18.97 -5.26
N PRO A 83 -1.81 -17.74 -5.79
CA PRO A 83 -0.50 -17.21 -6.13
C PRO A 83 0.44 -17.25 -4.93
N ALA A 84 1.67 -17.76 -5.14
CA ALA A 84 2.70 -17.84 -4.09
C ALA A 84 3.10 -16.43 -3.64
N GLU A 85 3.48 -15.56 -4.57
CA GLU A 85 3.82 -14.16 -4.32
C GLU A 85 2.60 -13.25 -4.53
N LYS A 86 1.73 -13.18 -3.52
CA LYS A 86 0.44 -12.48 -3.61
C LYS A 86 0.59 -10.99 -3.92
N GLU A 87 1.50 -10.30 -3.24
CA GLU A 87 1.73 -8.87 -3.43
C GLU A 87 2.18 -8.53 -4.85
N ILE A 88 3.14 -9.28 -5.37
CA ILE A 88 3.67 -9.08 -6.72
C ILE A 88 2.59 -9.39 -7.76
N PHE A 89 1.88 -10.52 -7.58
CA PHE A 89 0.83 -10.94 -8.51
C PHE A 89 -0.29 -9.90 -8.61
N TYR A 90 -0.83 -9.44 -7.48
CA TYR A 90 -1.91 -8.45 -7.50
C TYR A 90 -1.41 -7.08 -7.93
N SER A 91 -0.27 -6.61 -7.44
CA SER A 91 0.27 -5.30 -7.79
C SER A 91 0.54 -5.15 -9.29
N ASN A 92 1.12 -6.18 -9.91
CA ASN A 92 1.43 -6.16 -11.34
C ASN A 92 0.19 -6.02 -12.23
N ALA A 93 -0.95 -6.59 -11.83
CA ALA A 93 -2.20 -6.44 -12.57
C ALA A 93 -2.93 -5.15 -12.20
N GLN A 94 -3.03 -4.85 -10.90
CA GLN A 94 -3.79 -3.72 -10.37
C GLN A 94 -3.25 -2.36 -10.86
N ILE A 95 -1.93 -2.24 -11.08
CA ILE A 95 -1.33 -1.00 -11.57
C ILE A 95 -1.85 -0.59 -12.96
N TRP A 96 -2.12 -1.56 -13.83
CA TRP A 96 -2.68 -1.31 -15.16
C TRP A 96 -4.15 -0.91 -15.08
N PHE A 97 -4.93 -1.57 -14.23
CA PHE A 97 -6.32 -1.22 -13.99
C PHE A 97 -6.45 0.18 -13.36
N ALA A 98 -5.61 0.49 -12.36
CA ALA A 98 -5.60 1.80 -11.72
C ALA A 98 -5.25 2.92 -12.70
N SER A 99 -4.23 2.70 -13.55
CA SER A 99 -3.84 3.65 -14.61
C SER A 99 -4.98 3.87 -15.61
N SER A 100 -5.62 2.78 -16.06
CA SER A 100 -6.76 2.85 -16.98
C SER A 100 -7.94 3.58 -16.35
N LEU A 101 -8.25 3.30 -15.08
CA LEU A 101 -9.33 3.96 -14.36
C LEU A 101 -9.09 5.46 -14.22
N ALA A 102 -7.86 5.89 -13.91
CA ALA A 102 -7.49 7.29 -13.83
C ALA A 102 -7.71 8.01 -15.18
N ILE A 103 -7.38 7.37 -16.30
CA ILE A 103 -7.57 7.91 -17.65
C ILE A 103 -9.07 7.95 -18.00
N PHE A 104 -9.78 6.85 -17.85
CA PHE A 104 -11.18 6.73 -18.27
C PHE A 104 -12.10 7.65 -17.48
N SER A 105 -11.91 7.74 -16.15
CA SER A 105 -12.64 8.68 -15.31
C SER A 105 -12.46 10.13 -15.76
N SER A 106 -11.24 10.47 -16.14
CA SER A 106 -10.91 11.83 -16.61
C SER A 106 -11.57 12.15 -17.95
N ILE A 107 -11.52 11.21 -18.90
CA ILE A 107 -12.17 11.35 -20.19
C ILE A 107 -13.70 11.44 -20.03
N ALA A 108 -14.28 10.53 -19.24
CA ALA A 108 -15.70 10.51 -18.96
C ALA A 108 -16.18 11.85 -18.38
N GLN A 109 -15.48 12.36 -17.36
CA GLN A 109 -15.86 13.61 -16.68
C GLN A 109 -15.77 14.83 -17.61
N VAL A 110 -14.70 14.94 -18.40
CA VAL A 110 -14.54 16.05 -19.35
C VAL A 110 -15.59 15.99 -20.45
N LEU A 111 -15.89 14.82 -21.01
CA LEU A 111 -16.88 14.65 -22.06
C LEU A 111 -18.32 14.83 -21.54
N TRP A 112 -18.61 14.32 -20.33
CA TRP A 112 -19.92 14.52 -19.69
C TRP A 112 -20.24 15.99 -19.50
N TRP A 113 -19.30 16.74 -18.98
CA TRP A 113 -19.49 18.16 -18.71
C TRP A 113 -19.67 19.00 -19.97
N ARG A 114 -19.01 18.63 -21.10
CA ARG A 114 -19.07 19.41 -22.35
C ARG A 114 -20.06 18.91 -23.38
N LYS A 115 -21.04 18.11 -23.01
CA LYS A 115 -22.02 17.44 -23.88
C LYS A 115 -22.62 18.32 -25.00
N ASN A 116 -22.50 19.67 -24.92
CA ASN A 116 -23.18 20.59 -25.87
C ASN A 116 -22.35 21.80 -26.36
N LYS A 117 -21.06 21.96 -26.07
CA LYS A 117 -20.39 23.28 -26.24
C LYS A 117 -19.12 23.34 -27.07
N SER A 118 -18.53 22.24 -27.49
CA SER A 118 -17.27 22.31 -28.24
C SER A 118 -17.32 21.45 -29.52
N LYS A 119 -17.03 22.06 -30.67
CA LYS A 119 -16.85 21.37 -31.94
C LYS A 119 -15.52 20.62 -32.06
N ASN A 120 -14.56 20.88 -31.17
CA ASN A 120 -13.24 20.28 -31.22
C ASN A 120 -12.87 19.61 -29.89
N ILE A 121 -12.97 18.28 -29.87
CA ILE A 121 -12.68 17.45 -28.67
C ILE A 121 -11.20 17.52 -28.31
N VAL A 122 -10.31 17.57 -29.30
CA VAL A 122 -8.85 17.61 -29.08
C VAL A 122 -8.45 18.82 -28.24
N SER A 123 -9.08 19.99 -28.50
CA SER A 123 -8.77 21.21 -27.73
C SER A 123 -9.13 21.13 -26.24
N LEU A 124 -10.01 20.16 -25.84
CA LEU A 124 -10.41 19.97 -24.45
C LEU A 124 -9.29 19.34 -23.62
N PHE A 125 -8.55 18.45 -24.24
CA PHE A 125 -7.51 17.67 -23.59
C PHE A 125 -6.13 18.25 -23.80
N SER A 126 -5.94 19.18 -24.75
CA SER A 126 -4.62 19.72 -25.09
C SER A 126 -3.89 20.35 -23.90
N ASN A 127 -4.57 21.20 -23.13
CA ASN A 127 -3.96 21.85 -21.97
C ASN A 127 -3.67 20.86 -20.82
N PRO A 128 -4.62 20.02 -20.36
CA PRO A 128 -4.34 18.97 -19.38
C PRO A 128 -3.20 18.05 -19.83
N LEU A 129 -3.16 17.63 -21.09
CA LEU A 129 -2.11 16.77 -21.61
C LEU A 129 -0.74 17.47 -21.63
N ALA A 130 -0.67 18.72 -22.08
CA ALA A 130 0.59 19.47 -22.09
C ALA A 130 1.18 19.62 -20.68
N ILE A 131 0.35 20.01 -19.71
CA ILE A 131 0.76 20.14 -18.30
C ILE A 131 1.20 18.77 -17.76
N THR A 132 0.44 17.71 -18.08
CA THR A 132 0.77 16.35 -17.65
C THR A 132 2.13 15.92 -18.16
N LEU A 133 2.42 16.11 -19.44
CA LEU A 133 3.70 15.72 -20.03
C LEU A 133 4.87 16.48 -19.40
N VAL A 134 4.73 17.79 -19.18
CA VAL A 134 5.77 18.58 -18.54
C VAL A 134 6.01 18.12 -17.10
N LEU A 135 4.96 17.99 -16.30
CA LEU A 135 5.09 17.63 -14.88
C LEU A 135 5.53 16.18 -14.70
N SER A 136 5.00 15.24 -15.46
CA SER A 136 5.43 13.84 -15.36
C SER A 136 6.91 13.69 -15.76
N SER A 137 7.35 14.37 -16.81
CA SER A 137 8.77 14.37 -17.20
C SER A 137 9.66 15.00 -16.14
N LEU A 138 9.23 16.10 -15.51
CA LEU A 138 9.96 16.72 -14.41
C LEU A 138 10.07 15.81 -13.20
N VAL A 139 8.97 15.17 -12.79
CA VAL A 139 8.98 14.23 -11.66
C VAL A 139 9.86 13.02 -11.95
N ILE A 140 9.79 12.44 -13.15
CA ILE A 140 10.62 11.30 -13.56
C ILE A 140 12.11 11.70 -13.61
N TYR A 141 12.43 12.95 -13.98
CA TYR A 141 13.80 13.43 -13.97
C TYR A 141 14.36 13.62 -12.56
N ILE A 142 13.56 14.15 -11.63
CA ILE A 142 13.98 14.35 -10.22
C ILE A 142 14.05 13.02 -9.47
N TYR A 143 13.06 12.17 -9.69
CA TYR A 143 12.95 10.84 -9.09
C TYR A 143 13.02 9.80 -10.21
N PRO A 144 14.18 9.20 -10.47
CA PRO A 144 14.35 8.30 -11.62
C PRO A 144 13.49 7.04 -11.46
N ILE A 145 12.32 7.08 -12.09
CA ILE A 145 11.38 5.97 -12.15
C ILE A 145 11.83 5.05 -13.28
N THR A 146 12.24 3.83 -12.96
CA THR A 146 12.77 2.87 -13.95
C THR A 146 11.69 1.94 -14.52
N LYS A 147 10.64 1.63 -13.73
CA LYS A 147 9.59 0.71 -14.16
C LYS A 147 8.56 1.42 -15.06
N PRO A 148 8.32 0.94 -16.31
CA PRO A 148 7.38 1.60 -17.24
C PRO A 148 5.95 1.68 -16.68
N SER A 149 5.49 0.65 -15.95
CA SER A 149 4.17 0.64 -15.32
C SER A 149 3.99 1.80 -14.31
N TYR A 150 5.05 2.13 -13.57
CA TYR A 150 5.05 3.24 -12.61
C TYR A 150 5.04 4.60 -13.32
N MET A 151 5.77 4.74 -14.44
CA MET A 151 5.72 5.94 -15.28
C MET A 151 4.31 6.19 -15.83
N ILE A 152 3.64 5.11 -16.29
CA ILE A 152 2.28 5.18 -16.80
C ILE A 152 1.30 5.55 -15.70
N LEU A 153 1.39 4.92 -14.52
CA LEU A 153 0.53 5.25 -13.38
C LEU A 153 0.69 6.71 -12.95
N LEU A 154 1.93 7.20 -12.84
CA LEU A 154 2.22 8.60 -12.52
C LEU A 154 1.58 9.54 -13.54
N THR A 155 1.85 9.29 -14.82
CA THR A 155 1.35 10.13 -15.92
C THR A 155 -0.18 10.12 -15.98
N ALA A 156 -0.81 8.96 -15.84
CA ALA A 156 -2.26 8.82 -15.80
C ALA A 156 -2.89 9.55 -14.60
N SER A 157 -2.25 9.47 -13.44
CA SER A 157 -2.72 10.15 -12.23
C SER A 157 -2.58 11.67 -12.34
N ILE A 158 -1.46 12.17 -12.85
CA ILE A 158 -1.28 13.62 -13.12
C ILE A 158 -2.31 14.10 -14.15
N PHE A 159 -2.53 13.32 -15.23
CA PHE A 159 -3.55 13.63 -16.22
C PHE A 159 -4.95 13.71 -15.59
N SER A 160 -5.27 12.78 -14.69
CA SER A 160 -6.53 12.78 -13.96
C SER A 160 -6.71 14.04 -13.10
N ILE A 161 -5.68 14.47 -12.40
CA ILE A 161 -5.71 15.69 -11.58
C ILE A 161 -6.02 16.92 -12.44
N PHE A 162 -5.28 17.11 -13.53
CA PHE A 162 -5.44 18.32 -14.35
C PHE A 162 -6.72 18.31 -15.20
N SER A 163 -7.13 17.18 -15.71
CA SER A 163 -8.40 17.05 -16.44
C SER A 163 -9.60 17.33 -15.55
N ASN A 164 -9.68 16.65 -14.39
CA ASN A 164 -10.77 16.90 -13.44
C ASN A 164 -10.67 18.28 -12.79
N GLY A 165 -9.46 18.78 -12.55
CA GLY A 165 -9.21 20.14 -12.07
C GLY A 165 -9.73 21.22 -13.00
N SER A 166 -9.59 21.03 -14.32
CA SER A 166 -10.13 21.95 -15.33
C SER A 166 -11.65 22.04 -15.28
N VAL A 167 -12.31 20.91 -15.06
CA VAL A 167 -13.77 20.85 -14.87
C VAL A 167 -14.18 21.53 -13.57
N LEU A 168 -13.50 21.23 -12.47
CA LEU A 168 -13.76 21.82 -11.16
C LEU A 168 -13.62 23.35 -11.16
N ILE A 169 -12.53 23.87 -11.74
CA ILE A 169 -12.28 25.33 -11.86
C ILE A 169 -13.41 26.00 -12.66
N TYR A 170 -13.91 25.33 -13.70
CA TYR A 170 -15.03 25.90 -14.46
C TYR A 170 -16.29 26.05 -13.62
N PHE A 171 -16.66 25.04 -12.82
CA PHE A 171 -17.83 25.11 -11.94
C PHE A 171 -17.67 26.22 -10.88
N ILE A 172 -16.48 26.31 -10.26
CA ILE A 172 -16.19 27.37 -9.27
C ILE A 172 -16.33 28.76 -9.89
N ARG A 173 -15.79 28.98 -11.10
CA ARG A 173 -15.87 30.28 -11.78
C ARG A 173 -17.29 30.69 -12.17
N LYS A 174 -18.14 29.71 -12.45
CA LYS A 174 -19.55 29.97 -12.77
C LYS A 174 -20.45 30.15 -11.54
N LYS A 175 -19.90 29.99 -10.34
CA LYS A 175 -20.66 29.96 -9.08
C LYS A 175 -21.76 28.88 -9.06
N ASP A 176 -21.60 27.84 -9.85
CA ASP A 176 -22.44 26.65 -9.86
C ASP A 176 -22.04 25.72 -8.71
N LEU A 177 -22.87 24.68 -8.47
CA LEU A 177 -22.57 23.64 -7.50
C LEU A 177 -21.23 22.99 -7.82
N ILE A 178 -20.40 22.77 -6.78
CA ILE A 178 -19.10 22.10 -6.90
C ILE A 178 -19.34 20.67 -7.47
N SER A 179 -18.58 20.32 -8.48
CA SER A 179 -18.60 18.96 -9.02
C SER A 179 -17.95 17.98 -8.03
N SER A 180 -18.77 17.31 -7.22
CA SER A 180 -18.29 16.29 -6.26
C SER A 180 -17.53 15.16 -6.97
N ALA A 181 -17.96 14.77 -8.17
CA ALA A 181 -17.26 13.77 -8.97
C ALA A 181 -15.83 14.20 -9.33
N SER A 182 -15.62 15.47 -9.74
CA SER A 182 -14.28 15.97 -10.02
C SER A 182 -13.37 15.95 -8.79
N VAL A 183 -13.90 16.32 -7.61
CA VAL A 183 -13.14 16.27 -6.35
C VAL A 183 -12.76 14.83 -6.01
N SER A 184 -13.68 13.89 -6.12
CA SER A 184 -13.43 12.46 -5.86
C SER A 184 -12.36 11.88 -6.79
N HIS A 185 -12.40 12.20 -8.09
CA HIS A 185 -11.41 11.70 -9.04
C HIS A 185 -10.03 12.33 -8.82
N ILE A 186 -9.95 13.60 -8.43
CA ILE A 186 -8.69 14.23 -8.02
C ILE A 186 -8.15 13.53 -6.77
N GLY A 187 -9.00 13.28 -5.76
CA GLY A 187 -8.62 12.57 -4.54
C GLY A 187 -8.08 11.16 -4.82
N LEU A 188 -8.76 10.41 -5.69
CA LEU A 188 -8.28 9.10 -6.14
C LEU A 188 -6.91 9.20 -6.81
N ALA A 189 -6.72 10.16 -7.72
CA ALA A 189 -5.46 10.32 -8.43
C ALA A 189 -4.30 10.71 -7.49
N VAL A 190 -4.54 11.58 -6.50
CA VAL A 190 -3.57 11.91 -5.45
C VAL A 190 -3.23 10.70 -4.61
N MET A 191 -4.23 9.88 -4.25
CA MET A 191 -4.01 8.61 -3.53
C MET A 191 -3.14 7.64 -4.34
N LEU A 192 -3.37 7.49 -5.65
CA LEU A 192 -2.56 6.64 -6.51
C LEU A 192 -1.09 7.10 -6.58
N ILE A 193 -0.85 8.42 -6.63
CA ILE A 193 0.50 8.98 -6.54
C ILE A 193 1.12 8.67 -5.16
N GLY A 194 0.34 8.82 -4.09
CA GLY A 194 0.79 8.48 -2.73
C GLY A 194 1.20 7.01 -2.61
N ILE A 195 0.38 6.09 -3.13
CA ILE A 195 0.68 4.66 -3.16
C ILE A 195 1.94 4.39 -3.99
N LEU A 196 2.09 5.02 -5.16
CA LEU A 196 3.27 4.88 -6.00
C LEU A 196 4.56 5.22 -5.23
N PHE A 197 4.58 6.35 -4.54
CA PHE A 197 5.79 6.79 -3.83
C PHE A 197 5.99 6.09 -2.48
N SER A 198 4.95 5.64 -1.79
CA SER A 198 5.09 4.92 -0.52
C SER A 198 5.40 3.45 -0.69
N SER A 199 4.63 2.74 -1.52
CA SER A 199 4.76 1.28 -1.69
C SER A 199 5.61 0.89 -2.89
N GLY A 200 5.52 1.65 -4.00
CA GLY A 200 6.26 1.35 -5.23
C GLY A 200 7.77 1.57 -5.11
N TYR A 201 8.19 2.41 -4.16
CA TYR A 201 9.60 2.70 -3.86
C TYR A 201 10.05 2.14 -2.51
N SER A 202 9.20 1.45 -1.78
CA SER A 202 9.63 0.71 -0.60
C SER A 202 10.53 -0.45 -1.04
N SER A 203 11.62 -0.65 -0.34
CA SER A 203 12.49 -1.81 -0.50
C SER A 203 12.74 -2.43 0.86
N ILE A 204 12.72 -3.76 0.91
CA ILE A 204 13.12 -4.50 2.10
C ILE A 204 14.64 -4.37 2.18
N VAL A 205 15.12 -3.56 3.12
CA VAL A 205 16.56 -3.36 3.34
C VAL A 205 17.19 -4.53 4.10
N SER A 206 16.39 -5.29 4.84
CA SER A 206 16.82 -6.45 5.64
C SER A 206 17.00 -7.75 4.85
N LYS A 207 16.99 -7.72 3.52
CA LYS A 207 17.14 -8.93 2.69
C LYS A 207 18.37 -9.75 3.08
N ASN A 208 18.15 -11.04 3.24
CA ASN A 208 19.20 -12.00 3.58
C ASN A 208 20.00 -12.40 2.33
N TYR A 209 21.03 -11.65 2.03
CA TYR A 209 21.96 -11.97 0.94
C TYR A 209 23.02 -13.03 1.35
N THR A 210 23.01 -13.48 2.61
CA THR A 210 24.00 -14.43 3.11
C THR A 210 23.62 -15.89 2.86
N GLY A 211 22.34 -16.15 2.53
CA GLY A 211 21.81 -17.51 2.38
C GLY A 211 21.73 -18.30 3.68
N LEU A 212 21.99 -17.66 4.83
CA LEU A 212 21.86 -18.31 6.12
C LEU A 212 20.38 -18.43 6.49
N VAL A 213 19.90 -19.66 6.60
CA VAL A 213 18.55 -19.96 7.10
C VAL A 213 18.65 -20.01 8.63
N TRP A 214 17.92 -19.12 9.31
CA TRP A 214 17.96 -19.05 10.77
C TRP A 214 16.94 -19.98 11.44
N ASN A 215 15.87 -20.35 10.74
CA ASN A 215 14.96 -21.38 11.19
C ASN A 215 14.26 -22.05 9.99
N ASN A 216 14.38 -23.36 9.87
CA ASN A 216 13.74 -24.14 8.81
C ASN A 216 12.21 -24.27 8.97
N ASP A 217 11.68 -23.94 10.14
CA ASP A 217 10.23 -23.96 10.40
C ASP A 217 9.53 -22.69 9.91
N PHE A 218 10.29 -21.65 9.56
CA PHE A 218 9.75 -20.44 8.97
C PHE A 218 9.60 -20.56 7.45
N PRO A 219 8.57 -19.89 6.88
CA PRO A 219 8.46 -19.78 5.43
C PRO A 219 9.74 -19.22 4.79
N ASP A 220 10.05 -19.67 3.57
CA ASP A 220 11.23 -19.23 2.83
C ASP A 220 11.29 -17.69 2.71
N GLU A 221 10.13 -17.04 2.48
CA GLU A 221 9.99 -15.58 2.44
C GLU A 221 10.53 -14.90 3.71
N VAL A 222 10.28 -15.47 4.90
CA VAL A 222 10.76 -14.92 6.17
C VAL A 222 12.28 -15.04 6.28
N ASN A 223 12.85 -16.15 5.81
CA ASN A 223 14.30 -16.35 5.81
C ASN A 223 15.00 -15.49 4.74
N GLU A 224 14.34 -15.21 3.61
CA GLU A 224 14.88 -14.37 2.53
C GLU A 224 14.81 -12.86 2.87
N ASP A 225 13.75 -12.43 3.53
CA ASP A 225 13.51 -11.02 3.82
C ASP A 225 14.12 -10.54 5.14
N ASN A 226 14.64 -11.48 5.96
CA ASN A 226 15.21 -11.17 7.27
C ASN A 226 16.68 -11.61 7.39
N MET A 227 17.56 -10.64 7.51
CA MET A 227 18.98 -10.88 7.72
C MET A 227 19.25 -11.17 9.18
N LEU A 228 20.07 -12.19 9.46
CA LEU A 228 20.62 -12.44 10.80
C LEU A 228 21.67 -11.42 11.15
N LEU A 229 21.49 -10.75 12.29
CA LEU A 229 22.48 -9.85 12.87
C LEU A 229 23.05 -10.48 14.14
N PHE A 230 24.39 -10.54 14.22
CA PHE A 230 25.09 -11.00 15.40
C PHE A 230 25.56 -9.82 16.24
N VAL A 231 25.64 -10.02 17.55
CA VAL A 231 26.02 -8.94 18.48
C VAL A 231 27.45 -8.45 18.20
N ASN A 232 27.60 -7.13 18.02
CA ASN A 232 28.83 -6.44 17.69
C ASN A 232 29.47 -6.81 16.34
N GLU A 233 28.72 -7.43 15.44
CA GLU A 233 29.14 -7.62 14.06
C GLU A 233 28.52 -6.56 13.14
N GLU A 234 29.36 -5.86 12.38
CA GLU A 234 28.90 -4.93 11.38
C GLU A 234 28.47 -5.67 10.10
N ARG A 235 27.28 -5.35 9.60
CA ARG A 235 26.77 -5.88 8.34
C ARG A 235 26.29 -4.78 7.41
N ASN A 236 26.53 -4.97 6.13
CA ASN A 236 26.01 -4.07 5.12
C ASN A 236 24.55 -4.45 4.79
N VAL A 237 23.64 -3.49 4.94
CA VAL A 237 22.20 -3.64 4.74
C VAL A 237 21.77 -2.55 3.76
N GLY A 238 21.76 -2.85 2.47
CA GLY A 238 21.57 -1.83 1.43
C GLY A 238 22.69 -0.78 1.48
N ASP A 239 22.30 0.49 1.63
CA ASP A 239 23.23 1.63 1.73
C ASP A 239 23.76 1.89 3.15
N TYR A 240 23.32 1.08 4.13
CA TYR A 240 23.65 1.27 5.53
C TYR A 240 24.63 0.20 6.02
N ARG A 241 25.51 0.59 6.94
CA ARG A 241 26.17 -0.35 7.85
C ARG A 241 25.35 -0.45 9.12
N VAL A 242 25.02 -1.66 9.50
CA VAL A 242 24.19 -1.94 10.68
C VAL A 242 25.02 -2.76 11.65
N ASN A 243 25.05 -2.32 12.89
CA ASN A 243 25.67 -3.05 14.01
C ASN A 243 24.61 -3.30 15.08
N TYR A 244 24.41 -4.56 15.43
CA TYR A 244 23.54 -4.95 16.52
C TYR A 244 24.33 -4.94 17.83
N LEU A 245 23.99 -4.01 18.74
CA LEU A 245 24.71 -3.80 20.01
C LEU A 245 24.14 -4.64 21.16
N GLY A 246 23.07 -5.37 20.93
CA GLY A 246 22.47 -6.29 21.92
C GLY A 246 21.13 -5.80 22.46
N GLU A 247 20.63 -6.55 23.43
CA GLU A 247 19.37 -6.25 24.11
C GLU A 247 19.52 -5.09 25.09
N ARG A 248 18.48 -4.27 25.20
CA ARG A 248 18.37 -3.23 26.21
C ARG A 248 17.24 -3.51 27.18
N LYS A 249 17.45 -3.17 28.44
CA LYS A 249 16.40 -3.18 29.48
C LYS A 249 16.00 -1.76 29.85
N LYS A 250 14.71 -1.52 29.98
CA LYS A 250 14.17 -0.27 30.48
C LYS A 250 14.27 -0.27 32.01
N LEU A 251 14.76 0.81 32.58
CA LEU A 251 14.81 0.97 34.04
C LEU A 251 13.49 1.54 34.54
N LYS A 252 13.06 1.17 35.77
CA LYS A 252 11.83 1.68 36.40
C LYS A 252 11.94 3.16 36.76
N ASP A 253 13.05 3.51 37.41
CA ASP A 253 13.23 4.84 37.99
C ASP A 253 13.99 5.80 37.09
N TYR A 254 14.22 5.40 35.84
CA TYR A 254 14.96 6.19 34.87
C TYR A 254 14.28 6.13 33.50
N SER A 255 14.13 7.28 32.84
CA SER A 255 13.50 7.36 31.51
C SER A 255 14.40 6.87 30.37
N GLY A 256 15.28 5.92 30.61
CA GLY A 256 16.25 5.41 29.65
C GLY A 256 16.35 3.89 29.66
N TYR A 257 17.26 3.42 28.81
CA TYR A 257 17.53 2.01 28.62
C TYR A 257 19.01 1.72 28.88
N ILE A 258 19.30 0.59 29.51
CA ILE A 258 20.67 0.08 29.71
C ILE A 258 20.84 -1.19 28.87
N ASN A 259 21.97 -1.32 28.18
CA ASN A 259 22.33 -2.54 27.49
C ASN A 259 22.49 -3.68 28.50
N LYS A 260 21.85 -4.82 28.23
CA LYS A 260 21.85 -6.01 29.09
C LYS A 260 23.27 -6.52 29.41
N ASN A 261 24.23 -6.30 28.53
CA ASN A 261 25.62 -6.69 28.74
C ASN A 261 26.29 -6.00 29.94
N PHE A 262 25.76 -4.83 30.36
CA PHE A 262 26.24 -4.09 31.53
C PHE A 262 25.48 -4.46 32.81
N LEU A 263 24.53 -5.39 32.72
CA LEU A 263 23.69 -5.80 33.83
C LEU A 263 23.97 -7.25 34.20
N GLU A 264 23.90 -7.55 35.49
CA GLU A 264 23.90 -8.89 36.03
C GLU A 264 22.68 -9.11 36.91
N LEU A 265 21.96 -10.20 36.67
CA LEU A 265 20.74 -10.51 37.40
C LEU A 265 21.06 -11.03 38.79
N ILE A 266 20.41 -10.48 39.82
CA ILE A 266 20.38 -11.06 41.16
C ILE A 266 19.15 -11.97 41.25
N PRO A 267 19.28 -13.30 41.20
CA PRO A 267 18.16 -14.21 41.04
C PRO A 267 17.11 -14.15 42.18
N LEU A 268 17.58 -13.86 43.41
CA LEU A 268 16.75 -13.83 44.62
C LEU A 268 15.92 -12.57 44.78
N GLU A 269 16.35 -11.43 44.22
CA GLU A 269 15.70 -10.14 44.40
C GLU A 269 15.01 -9.63 43.15
N ASN A 270 15.17 -10.31 42.01
CA ASN A 270 14.70 -9.86 40.69
C ASN A 270 15.18 -8.44 40.32
N LYS A 271 16.37 -8.08 40.82
CA LYS A 271 17.08 -6.83 40.57
C LYS A 271 18.32 -7.07 39.70
N TYR A 272 18.88 -6.02 39.17
CA TYR A 272 20.10 -6.08 38.38
C TYR A 272 21.20 -5.26 39.02
N ILE A 273 22.48 -5.75 38.93
CA ILE A 273 23.67 -5.03 39.33
C ILE A 273 24.37 -4.50 38.07
N ILE A 274 24.92 -3.32 38.16
CA ILE A 274 25.72 -2.70 37.11
C ILE A 274 27.17 -3.25 37.21
N LYS A 275 27.65 -3.80 36.08
CA LYS A 275 28.97 -4.48 35.99
C LYS A 275 30.16 -3.54 35.91
N LYS A 276 29.97 -2.29 35.51
CA LYS A 276 31.01 -1.27 35.39
C LYS A 276 30.41 0.13 35.40
N ASP A 277 31.22 1.10 35.77
CA ASP A 277 30.85 2.51 35.74
C ASP A 277 30.39 2.91 34.34
N LEU A 278 29.22 3.57 34.27
CA LEU A 278 28.68 4.07 33.02
C LEU A 278 27.87 5.37 33.26
N SER A 279 27.95 6.27 32.33
CA SER A 279 27.17 7.51 32.35
C SER A 279 26.14 7.48 31.21
N LEU A 280 24.87 7.68 31.54
CA LEU A 280 23.75 7.67 30.59
C LEU A 280 22.95 8.96 30.76
N LYS A 281 22.90 9.76 29.71
CA LYS A 281 22.13 11.03 29.67
C LYS A 281 22.34 11.92 30.90
N GLY A 282 23.59 11.98 31.42
CA GLY A 282 23.93 12.84 32.55
C GLY A 282 23.67 12.22 33.94
N ILE A 283 23.31 10.94 34.01
CA ILE A 283 23.23 10.16 35.25
C ILE A 283 24.36 9.18 35.25
N ASP A 284 25.16 9.21 36.32
CA ASP A 284 26.31 8.33 36.53
C ASP A 284 25.88 7.15 37.39
N PHE A 285 26.10 5.96 36.86
CA PHE A 285 25.93 4.69 37.56
C PHE A 285 27.29 4.11 37.87
N LYS A 286 27.48 3.66 39.09
CA LYS A 286 28.71 3.02 39.52
C LYS A 286 28.65 1.50 39.45
N GLU A 287 29.79 0.89 39.35
CA GLU A 287 29.90 -0.56 39.47
C GLU A 287 29.31 -1.03 40.81
N ASN A 288 28.53 -2.10 40.78
CA ASN A 288 27.73 -2.67 41.88
C ASN A 288 26.50 -1.87 42.32
N ASP A 289 26.13 -0.80 41.63
CA ASP A 289 24.82 -0.16 41.87
C ASP A 289 23.69 -1.12 41.48
N THR A 290 22.68 -1.19 42.36
CA THR A 290 21.49 -2.01 42.09
C THR A 290 20.44 -1.16 41.38
N VAL A 291 19.89 -1.69 40.31
CA VAL A 291 18.85 -1.04 39.50
C VAL A 291 17.64 -1.96 39.33
N ASP A 292 16.45 -1.36 39.39
CA ASP A 292 15.21 -2.04 39.11
C ASP A 292 14.89 -1.91 37.60
N VAL A 293 14.57 -3.04 36.98
CA VAL A 293 14.19 -3.12 35.56
C VAL A 293 12.68 -3.26 35.44
N ASP A 294 12.13 -2.59 34.46
CA ASP A 294 10.72 -2.75 34.12
C ASP A 294 10.51 -4.15 33.51
N ASN A 295 9.78 -5.01 34.23
CA ASN A 295 9.53 -6.40 33.84
C ASN A 295 8.38 -6.55 32.83
N ASN A 296 8.15 -5.55 31.99
CA ASN A 296 7.26 -5.71 30.86
C ASN A 296 7.86 -6.77 29.91
N ASP A 297 7.01 -7.61 29.33
CA ASP A 297 7.38 -8.64 28.34
C ASP A 297 7.94 -8.06 27.02
N ILE A 298 8.32 -6.79 27.03
CA ILE A 298 8.85 -6.08 25.88
C ILE A 298 10.37 -6.12 25.91
N THR A 299 10.94 -6.73 24.88
CA THR A 299 12.40 -6.73 24.64
C THR A 299 12.77 -5.62 23.68
N TYR A 300 13.73 -4.79 24.06
CA TYR A 300 14.27 -3.72 23.22
C TYR A 300 15.62 -4.14 22.67
N PHE A 301 15.83 -3.92 21.37
CA PHE A 301 17.09 -4.21 20.68
C PHE A 301 17.76 -2.91 20.26
N GLU A 302 19.08 -2.82 20.46
CA GLU A 302 19.87 -1.67 20.05
C GLU A 302 20.54 -1.93 18.72
N LEU A 303 20.18 -1.13 17.71
CA LEU A 303 20.78 -1.16 16.39
C LEU A 303 21.42 0.20 16.10
N LYS A 304 22.66 0.18 15.64
CA LYS A 304 23.37 1.35 15.16
C LYS A 304 23.40 1.31 13.63
N PHE A 305 22.88 2.35 13.01
CA PHE A 305 22.89 2.52 11.56
C PHE A 305 23.90 3.60 11.19
N GLU A 306 24.74 3.34 10.20
CA GLU A 306 25.69 4.30 9.65
C GLU A 306 25.49 4.42 8.14
N LYS A 307 25.35 5.66 7.64
CA LYS A 307 25.31 5.97 6.21
C LYS A 307 26.33 7.06 5.92
N GLY A 308 27.47 6.68 5.34
CA GLY A 308 28.58 7.61 5.11
C GLY A 308 29.16 8.15 6.42
N LYS A 309 28.94 9.44 6.73
CA LYS A 309 29.36 10.09 7.98
C LYS A 309 28.23 10.25 9.00
N GLU A 310 27.00 9.89 8.66
CA GLU A 310 25.83 10.01 9.51
C GLU A 310 25.64 8.72 10.32
N VAL A 311 25.33 8.86 11.60
CA VAL A 311 25.07 7.75 12.55
C VAL A 311 23.65 7.97 13.10
N PHE A 312 22.83 6.94 13.04
CA PHE A 312 21.45 6.93 13.49
C PHE A 312 21.24 5.91 14.61
#